data_75fef13622e6e074937927ed5cd55109
#
_entry.id   75fef13622e6e074937927ed5cd55109
#
_cell.length_a   1.000
_cell.length_b   1.000
_cell.length_c   1.000
_cell.angle_alpha   90.00
_cell.angle_beta   90.00
_cell.angle_gamma   90.00
#
_symmetry.space_group_name_H-M   'P 1'
#
loop_
_entity.id
_entity.type
_entity.pdbx_description
1 polymer ?
#
loop_
_entity_poly.entity_id
_entity_poly.type
_entity_poly.pdbx_seq_one_letter_code
_entity_poly.pdbx_strand_id
1 'polypeptide(L)'
;MAQNQSLVGSIDLSALNGVQINTTVNGKRSIVIPVDTNPAIFIGARDKGGHIYMDIEVRESPEAKYGNTHFIKLGLGKKKREEMGLSDEQSRQYTPIIGNLRPRGQRQDAEDLPE
;
A
#
# COMPACT_ATOMS: atom_id res chain seq x y z
N MET A 1 3.42 -20.32 21.83
CA MET A 1 3.44 -19.75 21.75
C MET A 1 3.05 -18.85 20.96
N ALA A 2 2.65 -18.12 21.06
CA ALA A 2 1.97 -17.17 20.42
C ALA A 2 2.64 -16.56 19.34
N GLN A 3 3.54 -17.16 18.95
CA GLN A 3 4.33 -16.58 18.05
C GLN A 3 3.70 -16.38 16.76
N ASN A 4 2.66 -16.98 16.47
CA ASN A 4 2.07 -16.84 15.15
C ASN A 4 1.01 -15.79 15.09
N GLN A 5 1.23 -14.73 15.81
CA GLN A 5 0.25 -13.69 15.78
C GLN A 5 0.26 -12.99 14.44
N SER A 6 -0.89 -12.91 13.81
CA SER A 6 -1.01 -12.23 12.52
C SER A 6 -1.21 -10.74 12.71
N LEU A 7 -0.78 -9.99 11.73
CA LEU A 7 -1.13 -8.58 11.66
C LEU A 7 -2.22 -8.41 10.63
N VAL A 8 -3.19 -7.59 10.93
CA VAL A 8 -4.31 -7.34 10.02
C VAL A 8 -4.47 -5.84 9.86
N GLY A 9 -5.07 -5.45 8.78
CA GLY A 9 -5.29 -4.05 8.53
C GLY A 9 -5.87 -3.80 7.17
N SER A 10 -5.80 -2.56 6.74
CA SER A 10 -6.37 -2.15 5.48
C SER A 10 -5.42 -1.25 4.73
N ILE A 11 -5.54 -1.27 3.43
CA ILE A 11 -4.82 -0.37 2.57
C ILE A 11 -5.84 0.53 1.89
N ASP A 12 -5.59 1.83 1.94
CA ASP A 12 -6.45 2.79 1.30
C ASP A 12 -5.91 3.02 -0.11
N LEU A 13 -6.53 2.43 -1.08
CA LEU A 13 -6.04 2.54 -2.45
C LEU A 13 -6.20 3.94 -3.01
N SER A 14 -7.07 4.74 -2.42
CA SER A 14 -7.22 6.10 -2.89
C SER A 14 -6.03 6.97 -2.53
N ALA A 15 -5.13 6.48 -1.68
CA ALA A 15 -3.91 7.21 -1.39
C ALA A 15 -2.90 7.16 -2.54
N LEU A 16 -3.11 6.26 -3.48
CA LEU A 16 -2.27 6.22 -4.67
C LEU A 16 -2.61 7.38 -5.60
N ASN A 17 -1.63 7.78 -6.39
CA ASN A 17 -1.81 8.94 -7.24
C ASN A 17 -2.70 8.64 -8.43
N GLY A 18 -3.74 9.44 -8.61
CA GLY A 18 -4.56 9.35 -9.81
C GLY A 18 -5.55 8.21 -9.87
N VAL A 19 -5.84 7.59 -8.73
CA VAL A 19 -6.78 6.48 -8.70
C VAL A 19 -8.17 6.97 -9.01
N GLN A 20 -8.87 6.22 -9.85
CA GLN A 20 -10.24 6.53 -10.22
C GLN A 20 -11.12 5.31 -10.07
N ILE A 21 -12.36 5.54 -9.74
CA ILE A 21 -13.34 4.48 -9.65
C ILE A 21 -14.27 4.62 -10.85
N ASN A 22 -14.35 3.56 -11.64
CA ASN A 22 -15.23 3.52 -12.78
C ASN A 22 -16.31 2.50 -12.57
N THR A 23 -17.51 2.83 -13.00
CA THR A 23 -18.61 1.92 -12.83
C THR A 23 -19.11 1.33 -14.14
N THR A 24 -18.40 1.61 -15.23
CA THR A 24 -18.93 1.26 -16.54
C THR A 24 -18.20 0.16 -17.26
N VAL A 25 -17.24 -0.47 -16.65
CA VAL A 25 -16.54 -1.55 -17.32
C VAL A 25 -17.44 -2.77 -17.26
N ASN A 26 -18.14 -3.04 -18.35
CA ASN A 26 -19.09 -4.15 -18.42
C ASN A 26 -20.12 -4.08 -17.29
N GLY A 27 -20.51 -2.87 -16.92
CA GLY A 27 -21.48 -2.72 -15.84
C GLY A 27 -20.96 -3.00 -14.46
N LYS A 28 -19.66 -3.20 -14.32
CA LYS A 28 -19.04 -3.51 -13.04
C LYS A 28 -18.21 -2.36 -12.54
N ARG A 29 -18.16 -2.20 -11.24
CA ARG A 29 -17.29 -1.19 -10.67
C ARG A 29 -15.84 -1.65 -10.78
N SER A 30 -15.00 -0.72 -11.14
CA SER A 30 -13.58 -1.02 -11.35
C SER A 30 -12.74 0.09 -10.80
N ILE A 31 -11.52 -0.23 -10.43
CA ILE A 31 -10.57 0.75 -9.95
C ILE A 31 -9.47 0.85 -10.99
N VAL A 32 -9.16 2.07 -11.41
CA VAL A 32 -8.09 2.32 -12.35
C VAL A 32 -6.95 2.99 -11.62
N ILE A 33 -5.78 2.39 -11.66
CA ILE A 33 -4.60 2.92 -11.00
C ILE A 33 -3.55 3.19 -12.07
N PRO A 34 -3.20 4.46 -12.29
CA PRO A 34 -2.19 4.77 -13.30
C PRO A 34 -0.81 4.30 -12.84
N VAL A 35 -0.15 3.56 -13.67
CA VAL A 35 1.18 3.07 -13.34
C VAL A 35 2.21 4.18 -13.48
N ASP A 36 2.02 5.05 -14.46
CA ASP A 36 3.01 6.10 -14.73
C ASP A 36 3.18 7.08 -13.59
N THR A 37 2.14 7.29 -12.80
CA THR A 37 2.22 8.23 -11.69
C THR A 37 2.48 7.54 -10.35
N ASN A 38 2.66 6.22 -10.37
CA ASN A 38 2.91 5.44 -9.17
C ASN A 38 4.13 4.56 -9.38
N PRO A 39 5.33 5.12 -9.26
CA PRO A 39 6.54 4.36 -9.58
C PRO A 39 6.79 3.16 -8.68
N ALA A 40 6.09 3.05 -7.56
CA ALA A 40 6.20 1.86 -6.73
C ALA A 40 5.48 0.66 -7.36
N ILE A 41 4.65 0.88 -8.37
CA ILE A 41 3.94 -0.18 -9.05
C ILE A 41 4.67 -0.51 -10.34
N PHE A 42 4.91 -1.79 -10.57
CA PHE A 42 5.51 -2.18 -11.84
C PHE A 42 4.90 -3.48 -12.33
N ILE A 43 4.94 -3.66 -13.62
CA ILE A 43 4.35 -4.81 -14.26
C ILE A 43 5.48 -5.72 -14.70
N GLY A 44 5.44 -6.96 -14.25
CA GLY A 44 6.44 -7.93 -14.63
C GLY A 44 6.34 -8.31 -16.10
N ALA A 45 7.40 -8.91 -16.60
CA ALA A 45 7.45 -9.29 -18.00
C ALA A 45 6.38 -10.33 -18.29
N ARG A 46 5.83 -10.24 -19.50
CA ARG A 46 4.78 -11.16 -19.91
C ARG A 46 5.19 -12.60 -19.83
N ASP A 47 6.41 -12.87 -20.21
CA ASP A 47 6.89 -14.25 -20.20
C ASP A 47 7.07 -14.77 -18.79
N LYS A 48 6.94 -13.92 -17.80
CA LYS A 48 6.98 -14.35 -16.40
C LYS A 48 5.62 -14.27 -15.76
N GLY A 49 4.57 -14.32 -16.55
CA GLY A 49 3.23 -14.35 -16.02
C GLY A 49 2.52 -13.02 -15.99
N GLY A 50 3.21 -11.95 -16.34
CA GLY A 50 2.55 -10.64 -16.40
C GLY A 50 2.06 -10.13 -15.06
N HIS A 51 2.71 -10.49 -13.99
CA HIS A 51 2.27 -10.08 -12.66
C HIS A 51 2.48 -8.59 -12.44
N ILE A 52 1.64 -8.03 -11.60
CA ILE A 52 1.73 -6.62 -11.25
C ILE A 52 2.13 -6.55 -9.79
N TYR A 53 3.19 -5.82 -9.52
CA TYR A 53 3.73 -5.71 -8.16
C TYR A 53 3.69 -4.27 -7.69
N MET A 54 3.53 -4.11 -6.38
CA MET A 54 3.63 -2.80 -5.75
C MET A 54 4.59 -2.96 -4.58
N ASP A 55 5.66 -2.20 -4.59
CA ASP A 55 6.63 -2.27 -3.50
C ASP A 55 6.11 -1.51 -2.31
N ILE A 56 6.21 -2.12 -1.15
CA ILE A 56 5.76 -1.48 0.08
C ILE A 56 6.85 -1.59 1.14
N GLU A 57 6.73 -0.74 2.14
CA GLU A 57 7.57 -0.79 3.31
C GLU A 57 6.67 -0.77 4.53
N VAL A 58 6.91 -1.66 5.48
CA VAL A 58 6.14 -1.72 6.71
C VAL A 58 7.04 -1.27 7.84
N ARG A 59 6.58 -0.30 8.61
CA ARG A 59 7.35 0.22 9.73
C ARG A 59 6.52 0.18 11.00
N GLU A 60 7.22 0.08 12.11
CA GLU A 60 6.55 0.16 13.40
C GLU A 60 6.13 1.58 13.65
N SER A 61 4.93 1.73 14.19
CA SER A 61 4.40 3.03 14.51
C SER A 61 4.81 3.40 15.91
N PRO A 62 5.53 4.49 16.12
CA PRO A 62 5.95 4.85 17.48
C PRO A 62 4.79 5.21 18.38
N GLU A 63 3.68 5.62 17.80
CA GLU A 63 2.49 5.87 18.60
C GLU A 63 1.42 4.95 18.11
N ALA A 64 1.05 4.00 18.90
CA ALA A 64 0.08 2.99 18.49
C ALA A 64 -1.33 3.54 18.58
N LYS A 65 -1.64 4.53 17.76
CA LYS A 65 -2.97 5.11 17.80
C LYS A 65 -4.00 4.13 17.31
N TYR A 66 -5.13 4.07 18.00
CA TYR A 66 -6.24 3.21 17.61
C TYR A 66 -5.83 1.75 17.54
N GLY A 67 -4.81 1.37 18.28
CA GLY A 67 -4.37 -0.01 18.29
C GLY A 67 -3.46 -0.39 17.13
N ASN A 68 -3.17 0.55 16.25
CA ASN A 68 -2.28 0.25 15.13
C ASN A 68 -0.84 0.23 15.60
N THR A 69 -0.14 -0.84 15.29
CA THR A 69 1.26 -0.98 15.69
C THR A 69 2.22 -0.78 14.54
N HIS A 70 1.71 -0.81 13.33
CA HIS A 70 2.55 -0.64 12.15
C HIS A 70 1.82 0.18 11.12
N PHE A 71 2.55 0.80 10.23
CA PHE A 71 1.93 1.42 9.08
C PHE A 71 2.61 0.94 7.82
N ILE A 72 1.89 1.03 6.72
CA ILE A 72 2.36 0.59 5.42
C ILE A 72 2.50 1.82 4.54
N LYS A 73 3.65 1.96 3.93
CA LYS A 73 3.85 3.02 2.96
C LYS A 73 4.37 2.40 1.67
N LEU A 74 4.22 3.13 0.58
CA LEU A 74 4.80 2.68 -0.66
C LEU A 74 6.31 2.73 -0.55
N GLY A 75 6.97 1.77 -1.19
CA GLY A 75 8.41 1.71 -1.19
C GLY A 75 8.95 2.12 -2.54
N LEU A 76 10.09 2.79 -2.52
CA LEU A 76 10.73 3.14 -3.77
C LEU A 76 12.19 2.76 -3.59
N GLY A 77 12.59 1.71 -4.28
CA GLY A 77 13.94 1.20 -4.14
C GLY A 77 15.00 2.21 -4.52
N LYS A 78 16.19 1.99 -4.00
CA LYS A 78 17.28 2.90 -4.27
C LYS A 78 17.54 3.04 -5.76
N LYS A 79 17.53 1.93 -6.47
CA LYS A 79 17.79 1.95 -7.89
C LYS A 79 16.75 2.78 -8.63
N LYS A 80 15.50 2.63 -8.23
CA LYS A 80 14.43 3.39 -8.89
C LYS A 80 14.55 4.86 -8.60
N ARG A 81 14.91 5.22 -7.37
CA ARG A 81 15.11 6.63 -7.04
C ARG A 81 16.24 7.25 -7.84
N GLU A 82 17.29 6.47 -8.06
CA GLU A 82 18.43 6.95 -8.84
C GLU A 82 18.04 7.12 -10.30
N GLU A 83 17.27 6.18 -10.82
CA GLU A 83 16.81 6.26 -12.20
C GLU A 83 15.95 7.49 -12.44
N MET A 84 15.15 7.85 -11.46
CA MET A 84 14.28 9.00 -11.57
C MET A 84 14.94 10.30 -11.16
N GLY A 85 16.15 10.23 -10.61
CA GLY A 85 16.85 11.44 -10.19
C GLY A 85 16.22 12.10 -8.99
N LEU A 86 15.63 11.32 -8.08
CA LEU A 86 14.88 11.89 -6.96
C LEU A 86 15.78 12.04 -5.73
N SER A 87 15.66 13.19 -5.07
CA SER A 87 16.22 13.34 -3.73
C SER A 87 15.32 12.64 -2.74
N ASP A 88 15.80 12.54 -1.49
CA ASP A 88 14.97 11.94 -0.44
C ASP A 88 13.66 12.69 -0.29
N GLU A 89 13.73 14.00 -0.35
CA GLU A 89 12.54 14.79 -0.21
C GLU A 89 11.57 14.57 -1.35
N GLN A 90 12.09 14.50 -2.56
CA GLN A 90 11.24 14.29 -3.72
C GLN A 90 10.63 12.90 -3.73
N SER A 91 11.36 11.94 -3.18
CA SER A 91 10.86 10.57 -3.13
C SER A 91 9.61 10.45 -2.26
N ARG A 92 9.46 11.33 -1.29
CA ARG A 92 8.34 11.23 -0.37
C ARG A 92 6.99 11.38 -1.04
N GLN A 93 6.92 12.15 -2.12
CA GLN A 93 5.64 12.33 -2.77
C GLN A 93 5.21 11.06 -3.50
N TYR A 94 6.13 10.12 -3.71
CA TYR A 94 5.80 8.85 -4.33
C TYR A 94 5.71 7.71 -3.33
N THR A 95 5.89 8.00 -2.05
CA THR A 95 5.85 6.95 -1.02
C THR A 95 4.93 7.34 0.12
N PRO A 96 3.66 7.61 -0.17
CA PRO A 96 2.72 7.96 0.89
C PRO A 96 2.42 6.78 1.79
N ILE A 97 1.92 7.08 2.97
CA ILE A 97 1.40 6.04 3.85
C ILE A 97 0.04 5.62 3.30
N ILE A 98 -0.13 4.33 3.07
CA ILE A 98 -1.34 3.83 2.46
C ILE A 98 -2.15 2.93 3.36
N GLY A 99 -1.64 2.60 4.53
CA GLY A 99 -2.40 1.71 5.39
C GLY A 99 -1.80 1.55 6.75
N ASN A 100 -2.46 0.76 7.57
CA ASN A 100 -2.04 0.49 8.92
C ASN A 100 -2.29 -0.96 9.25
N LEU A 101 -1.50 -1.47 10.20
CA LEU A 101 -1.64 -2.85 10.66
C LEU A 101 -1.72 -2.87 12.16
N ARG A 102 -2.39 -3.88 12.68
CA ARG A 102 -2.47 -4.12 14.10
C ARG A 102 -2.51 -5.62 14.33
N PRO A 103 -2.15 -6.08 15.53
CA PRO A 103 -2.20 -7.51 15.80
C PRO A 103 -3.64 -8.02 15.75
N ARG A 104 -3.81 -9.17 15.14
CA ARG A 104 -5.10 -9.81 15.16
C ARG A 104 -5.44 -10.20 16.59
N GLY A 105 -6.67 -10.09 16.96
CA GLY A 105 -7.08 -10.48 18.28
C GLY A 105 -7.25 -9.35 19.26
N GLN A 106 -6.96 -8.12 18.85
CA GLN A 106 -7.29 -7.00 19.69
C GLN A 106 -8.77 -6.78 19.66
N ARG A 107 -9.37 -6.77 20.83
CA ARG A 107 -10.81 -6.81 20.85
C ARG A 107 -11.55 -5.68 20.28
N GLN A 108 -11.16 -4.49 20.58
CA GLN A 108 -11.91 -3.40 20.08
C GLN A 108 -11.80 -3.30 18.61
N ASP A 109 -10.94 -4.06 18.02
CA ASP A 109 -10.80 -3.97 16.61
C ASP A 109 -12.00 -4.45 15.87
N ALA A 110 -12.74 -5.32 16.46
CA ALA A 110 -13.86 -5.88 15.74
C ALA A 110 -14.84 -4.83 15.34
N GLU A 111 -14.90 -3.77 16.11
CA GLU A 111 -15.82 -2.77 15.78
C GLU A 111 -15.37 -1.87 14.72
N ASP A 112 -14.10 -1.84 14.51
CA ASP A 112 -13.55 -0.95 13.54
C ASP A 112 -13.49 -1.53 12.18
N LEU A 113 -13.74 -2.81 12.03
CA LEU A 113 -13.60 -3.40 10.74
C LEU A 113 -14.75 -3.04 9.87
N PRO A 114 -14.46 -2.52 8.70
CA PRO A 114 -15.58 -2.25 7.82
C PRO A 114 -16.05 -3.58 7.32
N GLU A 115 -17.20 -3.71 7.27
CA GLU A 115 -17.64 -4.99 6.94
C GLU A 115 -17.86 -5.14 5.63
#